data_b659ced2208346f69d7192eef4ae1c63
#
_entry.id   b659ced2208346f69d7192eef4ae1c63
#
_cell.length_a   1.000
_cell.length_b   1.000
_cell.length_c   1.000
_cell.angle_alpha   90.00
_cell.angle_beta   90.00
_cell.angle_gamma   90.00
#
_symmetry.space_group_name_H-M   'P 1'
#
loop_
_entity.id
_entity.type
_entity.pdbx_description
1 polymer ?
#
loop_
_entity_poly.entity_id
_entity_poly.type
_entity_poly.pdbx_seq_one_letter_code
_entity_poly.pdbx_strand_id
1 'polypeptide(L)'
;MEYISPRELQGSAMITGLEGSIEDRTLKETFKKHGISPGRVYRSDGIHTVINLIRSGKGVSIGPRSFASYYGVAAVPLNPPGLVYLSFICPADRSSSPEIVMFRKYLLDICGHRF
;
A
#
# COMPACT_ATOMS: atom_id res chain seq x y z
N MET A 1 2.80 -21.78 0.16
CA MET A 1 2.83 -20.32 -0.07
C MET A 1 4.15 -19.77 0.44
N GLU A 2 4.84 -19.06 -0.40
CA GLU A 2 6.11 -18.45 -0.01
C GLU A 2 5.87 -17.14 0.72
N TYR A 3 6.74 -16.87 1.67
CA TYR A 3 6.78 -15.62 2.41
C TYR A 3 8.19 -15.06 2.35
N ILE A 4 8.31 -13.74 2.41
CA ILE A 4 9.62 -13.13 2.60
C ILE A 4 9.65 -12.41 3.95
N SER A 5 10.80 -12.48 4.60
CA SER A 5 11.05 -11.65 5.77
C SER A 5 11.32 -10.22 5.31
N PRO A 6 10.82 -9.20 6.02
CA PRO A 6 11.17 -7.82 5.68
C PRO A 6 12.68 -7.58 5.61
N ARG A 7 13.47 -8.32 6.34
CA ARG A 7 14.94 -8.20 6.32
C ARG A 7 15.55 -8.54 4.96
N GLU A 8 14.87 -9.33 4.15
CA GLU A 8 15.33 -9.65 2.80
C GLU A 8 15.26 -8.45 1.86
N LEU A 9 14.58 -7.39 2.28
CA LEU A 9 14.50 -6.14 1.52
C LEU A 9 15.69 -5.21 1.77
N GLN A 10 16.60 -5.58 2.67
CA GLN A 10 17.80 -4.78 2.92
C GLN A 10 18.58 -4.55 1.64
N GLY A 11 18.84 -3.29 1.33
CA GLY A 11 19.61 -2.92 0.12
C GLY A 11 18.86 -3.05 -1.19
N SER A 12 17.58 -3.42 -1.17
CA SER A 12 16.77 -3.54 -2.38
C SER A 12 16.38 -2.20 -2.96
N ALA A 13 16.21 -2.13 -4.28
CA ALA A 13 15.61 -0.99 -4.93
C ALA A 13 14.10 -1.01 -4.64
N MET A 14 13.61 0.04 -4.01
CA MET A 14 12.21 0.16 -3.61
C MET A 14 11.51 1.21 -4.46
N ILE A 15 10.25 0.93 -4.78
CA ILE A 15 9.38 1.84 -5.53
C ILE A 15 8.24 2.21 -4.62
N THR A 16 7.99 3.51 -4.45
CA THR A 16 6.98 3.99 -3.52
C THR A 16 6.32 5.27 -4.03
N GLY A 17 5.36 5.76 -3.28
CA GLY A 17 4.72 7.04 -3.56
C GLY A 17 5.59 8.23 -3.21
N LEU A 18 5.03 9.42 -3.41
CA LEU A 18 5.70 10.66 -3.03
C LEU A 18 5.93 10.69 -1.52
N GLU A 19 6.91 11.48 -1.11
CA GLU A 19 7.24 11.63 0.30
C GLU A 19 6.03 12.06 1.12
N GLY A 20 5.80 11.36 2.22
CA GLY A 20 4.64 11.61 3.09
C GLY A 20 3.36 10.91 2.67
N SER A 21 3.33 10.23 1.53
CA SER A 21 2.19 9.42 1.13
C SER A 21 2.04 8.20 2.05
N ILE A 22 0.89 7.53 1.97
CA ILE A 22 0.65 6.32 2.75
C ILE A 22 1.68 5.24 2.39
N GLU A 23 1.97 5.06 1.10
CA GLU A 23 2.95 4.09 0.61
C GLU A 23 4.34 4.40 1.16
N ASP A 24 4.73 5.66 1.14
CA ASP A 24 6.02 6.10 1.66
C ASP A 24 6.13 5.86 3.16
N ARG A 25 5.09 6.19 3.92
CA ARG A 25 5.08 5.95 5.37
C ARG A 25 5.15 4.46 5.69
N THR A 26 4.40 3.64 4.96
CA THR A 26 4.40 2.19 5.15
C THR A 26 5.80 1.63 4.92
N LEU A 27 6.46 2.08 3.87
CA LEU A 27 7.82 1.68 3.57
C LEU A 27 8.78 2.10 4.68
N LYS A 28 8.74 3.36 5.08
CA LYS A 28 9.62 3.88 6.13
C LYS A 28 9.40 3.17 7.46
N GLU A 29 8.15 2.95 7.85
CA GLU A 29 7.83 2.27 9.10
C GLU A 29 8.28 0.83 9.08
N THR A 30 8.07 0.11 7.99
CA THR A 30 8.51 -1.27 7.84
C THR A 30 10.03 -1.37 7.94
N PHE A 31 10.74 -0.51 7.24
CA PHE A 31 12.19 -0.53 7.25
C PHE A 31 12.75 -0.14 8.61
N LYS A 32 12.18 0.87 9.25
CA LYS A 32 12.59 1.29 10.59
C LYS A 32 12.35 0.19 11.61
N LYS A 33 11.18 -0.44 11.56
CA LYS A 33 10.81 -1.50 12.50
C LYS A 33 11.77 -2.69 12.45
N HIS A 34 12.28 -3.01 11.28
CA HIS A 34 13.18 -4.15 11.08
C HIS A 34 14.65 -3.76 11.00
N GLY A 35 14.98 -2.50 11.23
CA GLY A 35 16.37 -2.03 11.23
C GLY A 35 17.08 -2.19 9.91
N ILE A 36 16.38 -2.03 8.80
CA ILE A 36 16.92 -2.18 7.45
C ILE A 36 16.84 -0.87 6.68
N SER A 37 17.58 -0.82 5.58
CA SER A 37 17.63 0.36 4.72
C SER A 37 17.50 -0.05 3.25
N PRO A 38 16.78 0.75 2.44
CA PRO A 38 16.71 0.49 1.01
C PRO A 38 18.03 0.86 0.31
N GLY A 39 18.26 0.26 -0.84
CA GLY A 39 19.37 0.66 -1.70
C GLY A 39 19.01 1.95 -2.43
N ARG A 40 18.09 1.86 -3.37
CA ARG A 40 17.59 3.01 -4.13
C ARG A 40 16.09 3.13 -3.92
N VAL A 41 15.59 4.36 -3.88
CA VAL A 41 14.15 4.60 -3.76
C VAL A 41 13.68 5.40 -4.99
N TYR A 42 12.75 4.81 -5.73
CA TYR A 42 12.05 5.49 -6.82
C TYR A 42 10.71 5.97 -6.29
N ARG A 43 10.36 7.21 -6.58
CA ARG A 43 9.12 7.82 -6.12
C ARG A 43 8.27 8.26 -7.29
N SER A 44 6.96 8.05 -7.19
CA SER A 44 6.01 8.50 -8.20
C SER A 44 4.66 8.74 -7.55
N ASP A 45 3.92 9.70 -8.08
CA ASP A 45 2.54 9.95 -7.70
C ASP A 45 1.54 9.15 -8.54
N GLY A 46 2.00 8.48 -9.59
CA GLY A 46 1.16 7.72 -10.50
C GLY A 46 1.29 6.23 -10.33
N ILE A 47 0.17 5.55 -10.03
CA ILE A 47 0.17 4.10 -9.86
C ILE A 47 0.64 3.37 -11.13
N HIS A 48 0.31 3.87 -12.30
CA HIS A 48 0.73 3.25 -13.56
C HIS A 48 2.24 3.31 -13.73
N THR A 49 2.88 4.41 -13.34
CA THR A 49 4.33 4.52 -13.35
C THR A 49 4.97 3.53 -12.38
N VAL A 50 4.41 3.41 -11.17
CA VAL A 50 4.88 2.44 -10.18
C VAL A 50 4.81 1.02 -10.74
N ILE A 51 3.67 0.66 -11.32
CA ILE A 51 3.46 -0.68 -11.88
C ILE A 51 4.43 -0.95 -13.05
N ASN A 52 4.64 0.03 -13.90
CA ASN A 52 5.57 -0.12 -15.02
C ASN A 52 7.01 -0.30 -14.55
N LEU A 53 7.42 0.40 -13.50
CA LEU A 53 8.74 0.21 -12.91
C LEU A 53 8.90 -1.20 -12.33
N ILE A 54 7.86 -1.71 -11.66
CA ILE A 54 7.86 -3.07 -11.13
C ILE A 54 7.99 -4.09 -12.28
N ARG A 55 7.18 -3.94 -13.31
CA ARG A 55 7.20 -4.86 -14.47
C ARG A 55 8.53 -4.85 -15.20
N SER A 56 9.20 -3.72 -15.24
CA SER A 56 10.50 -3.62 -15.90
C SER A 56 11.67 -4.10 -15.04
N GLY A 57 11.39 -4.58 -13.83
CA GLY A 57 12.42 -5.11 -12.95
C GLY A 57 13.27 -4.06 -12.26
N LYS A 58 12.81 -2.82 -12.19
CA LYS A 58 13.56 -1.73 -11.55
C LYS A 58 13.58 -1.82 -10.04
N GLY A 59 12.63 -2.53 -9.44
CA GLY A 59 12.55 -2.68 -8.01
C GLY A 59 11.25 -3.32 -7.58
N VAL A 60 11.00 -3.28 -6.29
CA VAL A 60 9.79 -3.83 -5.66
C VAL A 60 9.11 -2.76 -4.83
N SER A 61 7.86 -3.01 -4.50
CA SER A 61 7.06 -2.09 -3.70
C SER A 61 6.40 -2.86 -2.56
N ILE A 62 6.10 -2.14 -1.48
CA ILE A 62 5.27 -2.66 -0.39
C ILE A 62 3.90 -2.05 -0.54
N GLY A 63 2.87 -2.88 -0.59
CA GLY A 63 1.52 -2.38 -0.74
C GLY A 63 0.47 -3.43 -0.46
N PRO A 64 -0.82 -3.06 -0.57
CA PRO A 64 -1.91 -4.00 -0.41
C PRO A 64 -1.86 -5.10 -1.47
N ARG A 65 -2.15 -6.32 -1.04
CA ARG A 65 -2.20 -7.48 -1.95
C ARG A 65 -3.18 -7.26 -3.11
N SER A 66 -4.27 -6.56 -2.85
CA SER A 66 -5.28 -6.27 -3.87
C SER A 66 -4.73 -5.51 -5.07
N PHE A 67 -3.71 -4.69 -4.88
CA PHE A 67 -3.07 -3.97 -5.99
C PHE A 67 -2.38 -4.93 -6.96
N ALA A 68 -1.71 -5.94 -6.42
CA ALA A 68 -1.05 -6.93 -7.26
C ALA A 68 -2.04 -7.66 -8.16
N SER A 69 -3.16 -8.09 -7.60
CA SER A 69 -4.21 -8.76 -8.37
C SER A 69 -4.80 -7.86 -9.44
N TYR A 70 -5.09 -6.62 -9.07
CA TYR A 70 -5.73 -5.68 -9.99
C TYR A 70 -4.83 -5.31 -11.17
N TYR A 71 -3.55 -5.11 -10.93
CA TYR A 71 -2.60 -4.65 -11.95
C TYR A 71 -1.79 -5.78 -12.60
N GLY A 72 -2.06 -7.02 -12.22
CA GLY A 72 -1.41 -8.16 -12.85
C GLY A 72 0.07 -8.30 -12.55
N VAL A 73 0.50 -7.92 -11.37
CA VAL A 73 1.87 -8.13 -10.89
C VAL A 73 1.88 -9.19 -9.80
N ALA A 74 3.02 -9.81 -9.58
CA ALA A 74 3.16 -10.81 -8.53
C ALA A 74 3.21 -10.17 -7.15
N ALA A 75 2.65 -10.85 -6.16
CA ALA A 75 2.73 -10.44 -4.78
C ALA A 75 3.22 -11.60 -3.92
N VAL A 76 4.17 -11.30 -3.04
CA VAL A 76 4.66 -12.24 -2.05
C VAL A 76 4.37 -11.67 -0.66
N PRO A 77 3.65 -12.41 0.19
CA PRO A 77 3.32 -11.91 1.52
C PRO A 77 4.58 -11.66 2.37
N LEU A 78 4.55 -10.59 3.14
CA LEU A 78 5.55 -10.34 4.17
C LEU A 78 5.21 -11.13 5.43
N ASN A 79 6.21 -11.64 6.12
CA ASN A 79 6.06 -12.31 7.39
C ASN A 79 7.02 -11.67 8.42
N PRO A 80 6.53 -10.91 9.41
CA PRO A 80 5.12 -10.65 9.71
C PRO A 80 4.46 -9.69 8.72
N PRO A 81 3.15 -9.83 8.52
CA PRO A 81 2.44 -8.94 7.60
C PRO A 81 2.29 -7.53 8.16
N GLY A 82 2.26 -6.56 7.26
CA GLY A 82 1.86 -5.21 7.59
C GLY A 82 0.34 -5.07 7.54
N LEU A 83 -0.18 -4.03 8.20
CA LEU A 83 -1.60 -3.68 8.15
C LEU A 83 -1.78 -2.38 7.39
N VAL A 84 -2.72 -2.37 6.46
CA VAL A 84 -3.12 -1.17 5.74
C VAL A 84 -4.58 -0.92 6.02
N TYR A 85 -4.88 0.27 6.56
CA TYR A 85 -6.24 0.70 6.85
C TYR A 85 -6.72 1.64 5.75
N LEU A 86 -7.91 1.35 5.22
CA LEU A 86 -8.61 2.26 4.34
C LEU A 86 -9.64 3.02 5.14
N SER A 87 -9.67 4.34 4.96
CA SER A 87 -10.60 5.20 5.68
C SER A 87 -11.50 5.92 4.69
N PHE A 88 -12.77 5.96 5.02
CA PHE A 88 -13.73 6.81 4.34
C PHE A 88 -13.62 8.22 4.93
N ILE A 89 -13.31 9.20 4.09
CA ILE A 89 -13.07 10.57 4.53
C ILE A 89 -14.18 11.46 4.01
N CYS A 90 -14.79 12.22 4.90
CA CYS A 90 -15.80 13.23 4.54
C CYS A 90 -15.62 14.47 5.43
N PRO A 91 -16.17 15.64 5.01
CA PRO A 91 -16.16 16.81 5.88
C PRO A 91 -16.88 16.52 7.20
N ALA A 92 -16.29 16.96 8.31
CA ALA A 92 -16.82 16.65 9.65
C ALA A 92 -18.24 17.17 9.86
N ASP A 93 -18.54 18.34 9.30
CA ASP A 93 -19.88 18.97 9.40
C ASP A 93 -20.92 18.28 8.52
N ARG A 94 -20.52 17.34 7.68
CA ARG A 94 -21.41 16.61 6.77
C ARG A 94 -21.47 15.11 7.04
N SER A 95 -20.84 14.66 8.11
CA SER A 95 -20.75 13.23 8.43
C SER A 95 -22.12 12.58 8.66
N SER A 96 -23.14 13.34 9.05
CA SER A 96 -24.48 12.87 9.26
C SER A 96 -25.46 13.20 8.12
N SER A 97 -24.97 13.77 7.00
CA SER A 97 -25.84 14.05 5.86
C SER A 97 -26.37 12.74 5.26
N PRO A 98 -27.61 12.72 4.71
CA PRO A 98 -28.18 11.49 4.17
C PRO A 98 -27.32 10.85 3.09
N GLU A 99 -26.67 11.63 2.24
CA GLU A 99 -25.82 11.12 1.17
C GLU A 99 -24.60 10.40 1.73
N ILE A 100 -23.95 10.97 2.73
CA ILE A 100 -22.77 10.39 3.35
C ILE A 100 -23.13 9.10 4.09
N VAL A 101 -24.24 9.11 4.83
CA VAL A 101 -24.71 7.93 5.56
C VAL A 101 -25.02 6.79 4.58
N MET A 102 -25.69 7.10 3.49
CA MET A 102 -26.04 6.13 2.46
C MET A 102 -24.79 5.56 1.78
N PHE A 103 -23.85 6.41 1.41
CA PHE A 103 -22.62 5.98 0.77
C PHE A 103 -21.78 5.09 1.69
N ARG A 104 -21.68 5.46 2.96
CA ARG A 104 -20.98 4.64 3.96
C ARG A 104 -21.58 3.25 4.06
N LYS A 105 -22.91 3.18 4.14
CA LYS A 105 -23.62 1.90 4.21
C LYS A 105 -23.34 1.05 2.97
N TYR A 106 -23.36 1.68 1.79
CA TYR A 106 -23.08 1.02 0.54
C TYR A 106 -21.66 0.44 0.52
N LEU A 107 -20.67 1.21 1.00
CA LEU A 107 -19.29 0.74 1.09
C LEU A 107 -19.15 -0.45 2.01
N LEU A 108 -19.80 -0.42 3.18
CA LEU A 108 -19.77 -1.54 4.13
C LEU A 108 -20.41 -2.79 3.55
N ASP A 109 -21.51 -2.64 2.82
CA ASP A 109 -22.18 -3.76 2.17
C ASP A 109 -21.29 -4.41 1.10
N ILE A 110 -20.59 -3.61 0.30
CA ILE A 110 -19.71 -4.12 -0.76
C ILE A 110 -18.44 -4.73 -0.18
N CYS A 111 -17.82 -4.05 0.77
CA CYS A 111 -16.50 -4.43 1.27
C CYS A 111 -16.55 -5.43 2.42
N GLY A 112 -17.75 -5.69 2.98
CA GLY A 112 -17.93 -6.70 4.02
C GLY A 112 -17.05 -6.49 5.24
N HIS A 113 -16.85 -5.24 5.65
CA HIS A 113 -16.00 -4.88 6.80
C HIS A 113 -14.51 -5.23 6.61
N ARG A 114 -14.04 -5.23 5.38
CA ARG A 114 -12.65 -5.56 5.04
C ARG A 114 -11.70 -4.35 5.10
N PHE A 115 -12.20 -3.24 5.53
CA PHE A 115 -11.39 -2.06 5.72
C PHE A 115 -10.64 -2.11 7.03
#